data_c66e579107881d8949b86ed4b73a14bb
#
_entry.id   c66e579107881d8949b86ed4b73a14bb
#
_cell.length_a   1.000
_cell.length_b   1.000
_cell.length_c   1.000
_cell.angle_alpha   90.00
_cell.angle_beta   90.00
_cell.angle_gamma   90.00
#
_symmetry.space_group_name_H-M   'P 1'
#
loop_
_entity.id
_entity.type
_entity.pdbx_description
1 polymer ?
#
loop_
_entity_poly.entity_id
_entity_poly.type
_entity_poly.pdbx_seq_one_letter_code
_entity_poly.pdbx_strand_id
1 'polypeptide(L)'
;MNFPIGLQLYSVREDLEKDFEGTLRKVKALGYDAVEFAGLFGHGAEEVRNLCKEIGLIPLSAHVPFVDMMNDPDGVLKVYADIGCKFVVIPYLTEEYRPGQPKFQEVIDGAKLLGKKAKELGMQLCYHNHDFEFVKLNGEYALDILYKEVPADILETEVDTCWVNVGGEDPSAYLRKYTGRAHIVHLKDFAGEKSEHMYALIGIDDDKKEEESNKFEFRPVGYGKQDFP
;
A
#
# COMPACT_ATOMS: atom_id res chain seq x y z
N MET A 1 10.16 -17.56 -14.37
CA MET A 1 10.05 -17.37 -12.92
C MET A 1 8.62 -16.89 -12.67
N ASN A 2 7.81 -17.61 -11.92
CA ASN A 2 6.47 -17.12 -11.58
C ASN A 2 6.60 -16.29 -10.30
N PHE A 3 6.16 -15.03 -10.35
CA PHE A 3 6.06 -14.21 -9.14
C PHE A 3 4.86 -14.68 -8.32
N PRO A 4 4.93 -14.67 -6.97
CA PRO A 4 3.77 -14.92 -6.15
C PRO A 4 2.73 -13.82 -6.37
N ILE A 5 1.46 -14.22 -6.45
CA ILE A 5 0.34 -13.29 -6.55
C ILE A 5 -0.27 -13.15 -5.16
N GLY A 6 -0.27 -11.93 -4.65
CA GLY A 6 -0.85 -11.58 -3.34
C GLY A 6 -2.18 -10.85 -3.48
N LEU A 7 -3.02 -10.96 -2.44
CA LEU A 7 -4.19 -10.12 -2.27
C LEU A 7 -3.93 -9.07 -1.18
N GLN A 8 -4.18 -7.80 -1.53
CA GLN A 8 -4.26 -6.75 -0.52
C GLN A 8 -5.59 -6.86 0.23
N LEU A 9 -5.50 -7.15 1.52
CA LEU A 9 -6.63 -7.57 2.34
C LEU A 9 -7.65 -6.46 2.63
N TYR A 10 -7.29 -5.20 2.40
CA TYR A 10 -8.27 -4.10 2.45
C TYR A 10 -9.43 -4.32 1.47
N SER A 11 -9.19 -5.03 0.37
CA SER A 11 -10.20 -5.36 -0.64
C SER A 11 -11.31 -6.27 -0.10
N VAL A 12 -11.07 -6.98 0.99
CA VAL A 12 -11.99 -7.93 1.64
C VAL A 12 -12.16 -7.63 3.13
N ARG A 13 -11.92 -6.38 3.56
CA ARG A 13 -11.94 -5.95 4.96
C ARG A 13 -13.26 -6.25 5.68
N GLU A 14 -14.39 -6.07 4.98
CA GLU A 14 -15.72 -6.34 5.56
C GLU A 14 -15.97 -7.82 5.82
N ASP A 15 -15.35 -8.71 5.04
CA ASP A 15 -15.39 -10.15 5.26
C ASP A 15 -14.45 -10.55 6.39
N LEU A 16 -13.26 -9.93 6.47
CA LEU A 16 -12.30 -10.16 7.56
C LEU A 16 -12.83 -9.73 8.92
N GLU A 17 -13.58 -8.64 9.00
CA GLU A 17 -14.26 -8.20 10.23
C GLU A 17 -15.27 -9.24 10.75
N LYS A 18 -15.92 -9.98 9.85
CA LYS A 18 -16.93 -10.99 10.19
C LYS A 18 -16.32 -12.35 10.49
N ASP A 19 -15.32 -12.74 9.71
CA ASP A 19 -14.69 -14.07 9.77
C ASP A 19 -13.26 -14.00 9.22
N PHE A 20 -12.32 -13.67 10.06
CA PHE A 20 -10.92 -13.48 9.68
C PHE A 20 -10.31 -14.77 9.11
N GLU A 21 -10.43 -15.88 9.84
CA GLU A 21 -9.87 -17.17 9.42
C GLU A 21 -10.53 -17.69 8.14
N GLY A 22 -11.86 -17.73 8.10
CA GLY A 22 -12.59 -18.21 6.93
C GLY A 22 -12.33 -17.38 5.68
N THR A 23 -12.13 -16.07 5.81
CA THR A 23 -11.75 -15.18 4.70
C THR A 23 -10.36 -15.50 4.18
N LEU A 24 -9.35 -15.67 5.04
CA LEU A 24 -8.01 -16.06 4.59
C LEU A 24 -8.00 -17.44 3.91
N ARG A 25 -8.79 -18.39 4.40
CA ARG A 25 -8.97 -19.71 3.75
C ARG A 25 -9.60 -19.58 2.35
N LYS A 26 -10.59 -18.68 2.18
CA LYS A 26 -11.19 -18.37 0.87
C LYS A 26 -10.17 -17.72 -0.07
N VAL A 27 -9.37 -16.78 0.42
CA VAL A 27 -8.29 -16.14 -0.36
C VAL A 27 -7.34 -17.21 -0.91
N LYS A 28 -6.91 -18.14 -0.07
CA LYS A 28 -6.07 -19.27 -0.52
C LYS A 28 -6.77 -20.17 -1.53
N ALA A 29 -8.03 -20.49 -1.29
CA ALA A 29 -8.83 -21.34 -2.19
C ALA A 29 -9.05 -20.70 -3.57
N LEU A 30 -9.05 -19.36 -3.66
CA LEU A 30 -9.08 -18.61 -4.92
C LEU A 30 -7.75 -18.62 -5.69
N GLY A 31 -6.69 -19.18 -5.12
CA GLY A 31 -5.41 -19.37 -5.79
C GLY A 31 -4.34 -18.33 -5.46
N TYR A 32 -4.58 -17.42 -4.53
CA TYR A 32 -3.55 -16.48 -4.09
C TYR A 32 -2.42 -17.20 -3.33
N ASP A 33 -1.18 -16.76 -3.57
CA ASP A 33 0.01 -17.28 -2.89
C ASP A 33 0.31 -16.53 -1.60
N ALA A 34 0.02 -15.22 -1.59
CA ALA A 34 0.41 -14.28 -0.55
C ALA A 34 -0.75 -13.36 -0.16
N VAL A 35 -0.55 -12.68 0.96
CA VAL A 35 -1.43 -11.60 1.42
C VAL A 35 -0.61 -10.39 1.85
N GLU A 36 -1.21 -9.22 1.68
CA GLU A 36 -0.80 -7.99 2.31
C GLU A 36 -1.84 -7.56 3.33
N PHE A 37 -1.41 -7.40 4.58
CA PHE A 37 -2.32 -7.05 5.67
C PHE A 37 -2.71 -5.57 5.63
N ALA A 38 -3.95 -5.28 6.02
CA ALA A 38 -4.48 -3.95 6.28
C ALA A 38 -5.15 -3.96 7.66
N GLY A 39 -4.33 -4.09 8.70
CA GLY A 39 -4.77 -4.39 10.06
C GLY A 39 -4.90 -5.88 10.34
N LEU A 40 -5.05 -6.22 11.61
CA LEU A 40 -5.13 -7.61 12.09
C LEU A 40 -6.48 -7.94 12.74
N PHE A 41 -7.44 -7.03 12.76
CA PHE A 41 -8.81 -7.23 13.25
C PHE A 41 -8.89 -7.81 14.67
N GLY A 42 -7.92 -7.43 15.53
CA GLY A 42 -7.85 -7.89 16.92
C GLY A 42 -7.09 -9.20 17.14
N HIS A 43 -6.60 -9.85 16.08
CA HIS A 43 -5.81 -11.07 16.17
C HIS A 43 -4.33 -10.79 16.52
N GLY A 44 -3.73 -11.68 17.31
CA GLY A 44 -2.33 -11.56 17.70
C GLY A 44 -1.35 -12.04 16.62
N ALA A 45 -0.12 -11.53 16.64
CA ALA A 45 0.90 -11.86 15.63
C ALA A 45 1.18 -13.38 15.54
N GLU A 46 1.27 -14.06 16.67
CA GLU A 46 1.51 -15.52 16.69
C GLU A 46 0.36 -16.30 16.08
N GLU A 47 -0.87 -15.93 16.38
CA GLU A 47 -2.08 -16.54 15.83
C GLU A 47 -2.11 -16.38 14.30
N VAL A 48 -1.91 -15.15 13.80
CA VAL A 48 -1.90 -14.84 12.35
C VAL A 48 -0.78 -15.59 11.64
N ARG A 49 0.42 -15.61 12.21
CA ARG A 49 1.56 -16.39 11.67
C ARG A 49 1.22 -17.87 11.55
N ASN A 50 0.67 -18.46 12.62
CA ASN A 50 0.34 -19.88 12.64
C ASN A 50 -0.77 -20.21 11.64
N LEU A 51 -1.79 -19.37 11.52
CA LEU A 51 -2.86 -19.50 10.55
C LEU A 51 -2.34 -19.42 9.11
N CYS A 52 -1.53 -18.41 8.79
CA CYS A 52 -0.92 -18.30 7.45
C CYS A 52 -0.09 -19.54 7.09
N LYS A 53 0.70 -20.04 8.05
CA LYS A 53 1.49 -21.27 7.87
C LYS A 53 0.61 -22.49 7.63
N GLU A 54 -0.47 -22.65 8.39
CA GLU A 54 -1.41 -23.77 8.27
C GLU A 54 -2.08 -23.81 6.89
N ILE A 55 -2.59 -22.67 6.42
CA ILE A 55 -3.27 -22.59 5.12
C ILE A 55 -2.35 -22.42 3.92
N GLY A 56 -1.04 -22.20 4.15
CA GLY A 56 -0.06 -22.04 3.09
C GLY A 56 -0.14 -20.69 2.37
N LEU A 57 -0.52 -19.61 3.07
CA LEU A 57 -0.40 -18.23 2.60
C LEU A 57 0.92 -17.62 3.05
N ILE A 58 1.56 -16.87 2.17
CA ILE A 58 2.75 -16.09 2.48
C ILE A 58 2.31 -14.75 3.09
N PRO A 59 2.68 -14.41 4.34
CA PRO A 59 2.48 -13.08 4.90
C PRO A 59 3.51 -12.13 4.27
N LEU A 60 3.22 -11.61 3.06
CA LEU A 60 4.21 -10.89 2.27
C LEU A 60 4.53 -9.52 2.85
N SER A 61 3.51 -8.73 3.09
CA SER A 61 3.60 -7.31 3.47
C SER A 61 2.45 -6.87 4.37
N ALA A 62 2.57 -5.67 4.90
CA ALA A 62 1.52 -5.03 5.67
C ALA A 62 1.46 -3.52 5.43
N HIS A 63 0.28 -3.01 5.14
CA HIS A 63 -0.05 -1.60 5.17
C HIS A 63 -0.23 -1.14 6.61
N VAL A 64 0.61 -0.23 7.06
CA VAL A 64 0.61 0.27 8.45
C VAL A 64 0.62 1.80 8.42
N PRO A 65 -0.37 2.48 9.03
CA PRO A 65 -0.44 3.93 9.03
C PRO A 65 0.85 4.57 9.53
N PHE A 66 1.32 5.60 8.84
CA PHE A 66 2.56 6.32 9.18
C PHE A 66 2.56 6.80 10.63
N VAL A 67 1.44 7.36 11.08
CA VAL A 67 1.31 7.90 12.44
C VAL A 67 1.43 6.81 13.49
N ASP A 68 0.86 5.63 13.25
CA ASP A 68 0.94 4.50 14.18
C ASP A 68 2.38 4.01 14.34
N MET A 69 3.10 3.87 13.21
CA MET A 69 4.50 3.51 13.22
C MET A 69 5.38 4.57 13.90
N MET A 70 5.06 5.85 13.77
CA MET A 70 5.81 6.93 14.42
C MET A 70 5.53 7.02 15.92
N ASN A 71 4.32 6.66 16.37
CA ASN A 71 3.96 6.67 17.79
C ASN A 71 4.64 5.53 18.58
N ASP A 72 4.73 4.34 18.00
CA ASP A 72 5.41 3.17 18.60
C ASP A 72 6.17 2.38 17.53
N PRO A 73 7.31 2.88 17.05
CA PRO A 73 8.04 2.23 15.96
C PRO A 73 8.48 0.80 16.28
N ASP A 74 8.91 0.56 17.51
CA ASP A 74 9.45 -0.73 17.90
C ASP A 74 8.34 -1.77 18.11
N GLY A 75 7.26 -1.41 18.81
CA GLY A 75 6.14 -2.31 19.05
C GLY A 75 5.38 -2.63 17.77
N VAL A 76 5.04 -1.62 16.97
CA VAL A 76 4.25 -1.81 15.74
C VAL A 76 5.02 -2.62 14.70
N LEU A 77 6.29 -2.28 14.43
CA LEU A 77 7.09 -3.02 13.45
C LEU A 77 7.35 -4.46 13.90
N LYS A 78 7.56 -4.66 15.21
CA LYS A 78 7.77 -6.02 15.74
C LYS A 78 6.59 -6.94 15.49
N VAL A 79 5.34 -6.46 15.58
CA VAL A 79 4.14 -7.27 15.31
C VAL A 79 4.21 -7.90 13.91
N TYR A 80 4.50 -7.11 12.89
CA TYR A 80 4.56 -7.60 11.51
C TYR A 80 5.81 -8.43 11.20
N ALA A 81 6.92 -8.14 11.87
CA ALA A 81 8.11 -9.00 11.83
C ALA A 81 7.83 -10.39 12.45
N ASP A 82 7.12 -10.43 13.59
CA ASP A 82 6.75 -11.68 14.27
C ASP A 82 5.76 -12.52 13.45
N ILE A 83 4.90 -11.90 12.65
CA ILE A 83 4.06 -12.59 11.66
C ILE A 83 4.91 -13.21 10.55
N GLY A 84 6.02 -12.59 10.20
CA GLY A 84 6.95 -13.02 9.14
C GLY A 84 6.84 -12.21 7.85
N CYS A 85 6.25 -11.01 7.91
CA CYS A 85 6.21 -10.08 6.78
C CYS A 85 7.63 -9.74 6.32
N LYS A 86 7.79 -9.61 5.00
CA LYS A 86 9.04 -9.17 4.38
C LYS A 86 9.06 -7.67 4.14
N PHE A 87 7.90 -7.08 4.01
CA PHE A 87 7.72 -5.67 3.74
C PHE A 87 6.73 -5.07 4.74
N VAL A 88 6.98 -3.83 5.11
CA VAL A 88 6.04 -2.97 5.81
C VAL A 88 5.88 -1.70 4.98
N VAL A 89 4.67 -1.23 4.81
CA VAL A 89 4.36 -0.19 3.83
C VAL A 89 3.67 0.98 4.50
N ILE A 90 4.11 2.20 4.20
CA ILE A 90 3.35 3.42 4.48
C ILE A 90 2.25 3.52 3.42
N PRO A 91 0.95 3.28 3.77
CA PRO A 91 -0.09 3.08 2.77
C PRO A 91 -0.72 4.37 2.27
N TYR A 92 -0.69 5.42 3.09
CA TYR A 92 -1.44 6.65 2.86
C TYR A 92 -0.96 7.77 3.78
N LEU A 93 -1.09 9.01 3.31
CA LEU A 93 -0.83 10.20 4.11
C LEU A 93 -2.12 10.99 4.35
N THR A 94 -2.41 11.28 5.61
CA THR A 94 -3.45 12.26 5.95
C THR A 94 -3.06 13.64 5.42
N GLU A 95 -4.04 14.51 5.20
CA GLU A 95 -3.84 15.78 4.51
C GLU A 95 -2.66 16.60 5.02
N GLU A 96 -2.48 16.65 6.33
CA GLU A 96 -1.43 17.43 6.98
C GLU A 96 0.01 16.96 6.66
N TYR A 97 0.16 15.69 6.26
CA TYR A 97 1.44 15.07 5.87
C TYR A 97 1.67 15.04 4.35
N ARG A 98 0.65 15.41 3.55
CA ARG A 98 0.76 15.35 2.08
C ARG A 98 1.80 16.34 1.54
N PRO A 99 2.31 16.10 0.33
CA PRO A 99 3.20 17.03 -0.36
C PRO A 99 2.67 18.46 -0.40
N GLY A 100 3.56 19.41 -0.11
CA GLY A 100 3.21 20.84 -0.03
C GLY A 100 2.68 21.29 1.34
N GLN A 101 2.38 20.35 2.24
CA GLN A 101 2.00 20.65 3.62
C GLN A 101 3.24 20.74 4.52
N PRO A 102 3.16 21.50 5.64
CA PRO A 102 4.30 21.70 6.53
C PRO A 102 4.92 20.41 7.08
N LYS A 103 4.13 19.36 7.29
CA LYS A 103 4.59 18.08 7.85
C LYS A 103 5.13 17.08 6.81
N PHE A 104 5.19 17.41 5.53
CA PHE A 104 5.75 16.51 4.52
C PHE A 104 7.21 16.15 4.79
N GLN A 105 7.99 17.10 5.35
CA GLN A 105 9.37 16.81 5.76
C GLN A 105 9.44 15.77 6.88
N GLU A 106 8.46 15.73 7.78
CA GLU A 106 8.39 14.70 8.84
C GLU A 106 8.18 13.29 8.24
N VAL A 107 7.51 13.17 7.09
CA VAL A 107 7.36 11.88 6.38
C VAL A 107 8.72 11.40 5.86
N ILE A 108 9.50 12.29 5.25
CA ILE A 108 10.84 11.97 4.74
C ILE A 108 11.76 11.52 5.88
N ASP A 109 11.78 12.26 6.99
CA ASP A 109 12.63 11.95 8.15
C ASP A 109 12.13 10.70 8.89
N GLY A 110 10.81 10.54 9.02
CA GLY A 110 10.19 9.35 9.57
C GLY A 110 10.45 8.09 8.74
N ALA A 111 10.39 8.18 7.41
CA ALA A 111 10.74 7.07 6.53
C ALA A 111 12.20 6.62 6.70
N LYS A 112 13.14 7.57 6.90
CA LYS A 112 14.53 7.24 7.22
C LYS A 112 14.68 6.49 8.54
N LEU A 113 13.93 6.91 9.57
CA LEU A 113 13.90 6.25 10.88
C LEU A 113 13.27 4.85 10.79
N LEU A 114 12.04 4.79 10.27
CA LEU A 114 11.25 3.55 10.19
C LEU A 114 11.92 2.50 9.31
N GLY A 115 12.52 2.91 8.18
CA GLY A 115 13.21 1.99 7.28
C GLY A 115 14.44 1.36 7.92
N LYS A 116 15.21 2.10 8.74
CA LYS A 116 16.32 1.53 9.52
C LYS A 116 15.83 0.50 10.52
N LYS A 117 14.76 0.82 11.27
CA LYS A 117 14.17 -0.09 12.25
C LYS A 117 13.55 -1.33 11.60
N ALA A 118 12.86 -1.19 10.47
CA ALA A 118 12.33 -2.32 9.71
C ALA A 118 13.47 -3.26 9.27
N LYS A 119 14.58 -2.69 8.78
CA LYS A 119 15.77 -3.45 8.36
C LYS A 119 16.42 -4.23 9.51
N GLU A 120 16.47 -3.67 10.72
CA GLU A 120 16.95 -4.35 11.93
C GLU A 120 16.09 -5.57 12.27
N LEU A 121 14.79 -5.53 11.93
CA LEU A 121 13.84 -6.64 12.09
C LEU A 121 13.76 -7.58 10.88
N GLY A 122 14.60 -7.37 9.86
CA GLY A 122 14.65 -8.21 8.65
C GLY A 122 13.54 -7.92 7.64
N MET A 123 12.89 -6.76 7.76
CA MET A 123 11.88 -6.27 6.81
C MET A 123 12.43 -5.10 5.98
N GLN A 124 11.80 -4.83 4.84
CA GLN A 124 12.02 -3.64 4.02
C GLN A 124 10.82 -2.69 4.17
N LEU A 125 11.09 -1.41 4.42
CA LEU A 125 10.07 -0.37 4.36
C LEU A 125 9.78 -0.01 2.91
N CYS A 126 8.49 0.09 2.56
CA CYS A 126 8.00 0.58 1.28
C CYS A 126 7.07 1.79 1.46
N TYR A 127 6.87 2.51 0.38
CA TYR A 127 5.87 3.57 0.29
C TYR A 127 4.92 3.29 -0.86
N HIS A 128 3.62 3.25 -0.56
CA HIS A 128 2.53 3.10 -1.52
C HIS A 128 2.03 4.46 -1.96
N ASN A 129 2.06 4.72 -3.25
CA ASN A 129 1.62 6.00 -3.80
C ASN A 129 0.12 6.06 -4.04
N HIS A 130 -0.40 7.28 -3.92
CA HIS A 130 -1.67 7.73 -4.48
C HIS A 130 -1.40 8.71 -5.62
N ASP A 131 -2.42 9.45 -6.04
CA ASP A 131 -2.28 10.48 -7.08
C ASP A 131 -1.76 11.82 -6.52
N PHE A 132 -1.96 12.09 -5.23
CA PHE A 132 -1.55 13.37 -4.63
C PHE A 132 -0.03 13.54 -4.52
N GLU A 133 0.76 12.49 -4.60
CA GLU A 133 2.23 12.59 -4.66
C GLU A 133 2.74 13.03 -6.04
N PHE A 134 1.87 13.05 -7.06
CA PHE A 134 2.21 13.58 -8.39
C PHE A 134 2.04 15.11 -8.50
N VAL A 135 1.87 15.81 -7.38
CA VAL A 135 2.03 17.25 -7.33
C VAL A 135 3.50 17.64 -7.48
N LYS A 136 3.77 18.70 -8.23
CA LYS A 136 5.15 19.19 -8.43
C LYS A 136 5.52 20.23 -7.38
N LEU A 137 6.57 19.96 -6.64
CA LEU A 137 7.21 20.88 -5.74
C LEU A 137 8.51 21.37 -6.41
N ASN A 138 8.60 22.66 -6.71
CA ASN A 138 9.75 23.25 -7.44
C ASN A 138 10.06 22.55 -8.77
N GLY A 139 9.04 22.03 -9.47
CA GLY A 139 9.18 21.39 -10.78
C GLY A 139 9.48 19.90 -10.77
N GLU A 140 9.68 19.26 -9.61
CA GLU A 140 9.90 17.83 -9.41
C GLU A 140 8.68 17.20 -8.71
N TYR A 141 8.25 16.00 -9.12
CA TYR A 141 7.16 15.29 -8.43
C TYR A 141 7.53 14.98 -6.98
N ALA A 142 6.59 15.17 -6.07
CA ALA A 142 6.84 14.95 -4.66
C ALA A 142 7.18 13.48 -4.34
N LEU A 143 6.62 12.54 -5.08
CA LEU A 143 6.99 11.13 -5.01
C LEU A 143 8.48 10.92 -5.33
N ASP A 144 8.96 11.57 -6.38
CA ASP A 144 10.37 11.50 -6.78
C ASP A 144 11.30 12.14 -5.73
N ILE A 145 10.85 13.26 -5.14
CA ILE A 145 11.58 13.92 -4.04
C ILE A 145 11.72 12.97 -2.85
N LEU A 146 10.62 12.31 -2.44
CA LEU A 146 10.65 11.33 -1.35
C LEU A 146 11.69 10.22 -1.62
N TYR A 147 11.67 9.64 -2.81
CA TYR A 147 12.59 8.57 -3.16
C TYR A 147 14.04 9.03 -3.40
N LYS A 148 14.26 10.28 -3.70
CA LYS A 148 15.59 10.89 -3.79
C LYS A 148 16.21 11.19 -2.42
N GLU A 149 15.37 11.67 -1.48
CA GLU A 149 15.78 12.03 -0.14
C GLU A 149 15.98 10.82 0.79
N VAL A 150 15.33 9.69 0.49
CA VAL A 150 15.47 8.45 1.28
C VAL A 150 16.16 7.39 0.42
N PRO A 151 17.32 6.86 0.87
CA PRO A 151 18.08 5.86 0.12
C PRO A 151 17.26 4.59 -0.21
N ALA A 152 17.56 3.96 -1.35
CA ALA A 152 16.81 2.78 -1.84
C ALA A 152 16.91 1.57 -0.91
N ASP A 153 18.00 1.43 -0.15
CA ASP A 153 18.16 0.37 0.85
C ASP A 153 17.41 0.63 2.16
N ILE A 154 16.78 1.80 2.29
CA ILE A 154 15.97 2.22 3.44
C ILE A 154 14.49 2.27 3.08
N LEU A 155 14.14 2.82 1.91
CA LEU A 155 12.77 2.94 1.44
C LEU A 155 12.67 2.43 0.00
N GLU A 156 11.87 1.42 -0.24
CA GLU A 156 11.50 0.96 -1.56
C GLU A 156 10.13 1.51 -2.00
N THR A 157 9.80 1.28 -3.26
CA THR A 157 8.50 1.66 -3.80
C THR A 157 7.53 0.49 -3.72
N GLU A 158 6.29 0.76 -3.37
CA GLU A 158 5.15 -0.08 -3.72
C GLU A 158 4.31 0.71 -4.72
N VAL A 159 4.63 0.55 -6.00
CA VAL A 159 3.96 1.32 -7.06
C VAL A 159 2.53 0.82 -7.24
N ASP A 160 1.54 1.69 -6.97
CA ASP A 160 0.15 1.44 -7.38
C ASP A 160 -0.10 2.00 -8.78
N THR A 161 -0.35 1.10 -9.72
CA THR A 161 -0.50 1.42 -11.14
C THR A 161 -1.74 2.28 -11.44
N CYS A 162 -2.82 2.09 -10.68
CA CYS A 162 -4.03 2.91 -10.80
C CYS A 162 -3.73 4.37 -10.42
N TRP A 163 -3.12 4.58 -9.26
CA TRP A 163 -2.87 5.92 -8.77
C TRP A 163 -1.79 6.66 -9.57
N VAL A 164 -0.82 5.96 -10.16
CA VAL A 164 0.11 6.56 -11.15
C VAL A 164 -0.67 7.09 -12.34
N ASN A 165 -1.59 6.29 -12.91
CA ASN A 165 -2.42 6.70 -14.04
C ASN A 165 -3.33 7.88 -13.69
N VAL A 166 -4.01 7.83 -12.53
CA VAL A 166 -4.85 8.92 -12.01
C VAL A 166 -4.03 10.19 -11.74
N GLY A 167 -2.76 10.04 -11.36
CA GLY A 167 -1.78 11.13 -11.24
C GLY A 167 -1.33 11.73 -12.57
N GLY A 168 -1.74 11.14 -13.70
CA GLY A 168 -1.46 11.63 -15.05
C GLY A 168 -0.17 11.09 -15.68
N GLU A 169 0.40 10.03 -15.09
CA GLU A 169 1.65 9.42 -15.55
C GLU A 169 1.44 8.00 -16.10
N ASP A 170 2.40 7.50 -16.87
CA ASP A 170 2.41 6.13 -17.39
C ASP A 170 2.95 5.15 -16.32
N PRO A 171 2.12 4.21 -15.81
CA PRO A 171 2.54 3.23 -14.80
C PRO A 171 3.75 2.39 -15.23
N SER A 172 3.81 1.99 -16.51
CA SER A 172 4.94 1.23 -17.04
C SER A 172 6.23 2.03 -17.03
N ALA A 173 6.17 3.33 -17.35
CA ALA A 173 7.34 4.21 -17.29
C ALA A 173 7.82 4.40 -15.84
N TYR A 174 6.88 4.53 -14.90
CA TYR A 174 7.21 4.63 -13.48
C TYR A 174 7.87 3.36 -12.93
N LEU A 175 7.34 2.17 -13.26
CA LEU A 175 7.96 0.91 -12.88
C LEU A 175 9.38 0.77 -13.46
N ARG A 176 9.57 1.15 -14.73
CA ARG A 176 10.92 1.16 -15.34
C ARG A 176 11.87 2.14 -14.67
N LYS A 177 11.37 3.33 -14.28
CA LYS A 177 12.16 4.34 -13.57
C LYS A 177 12.71 3.84 -12.24
N TYR A 178 11.92 3.04 -11.53
CA TYR A 178 12.30 2.47 -10.24
C TYR A 178 12.72 1.00 -10.31
N THR A 179 13.22 0.53 -11.46
CA THR A 179 13.78 -0.82 -11.60
C THR A 179 14.84 -1.09 -10.53
N GLY A 180 14.71 -2.23 -9.83
CA GLY A 180 15.58 -2.62 -8.71
C GLY A 180 15.21 -1.98 -7.36
N ARG A 181 14.12 -1.19 -7.32
CA ARG A 181 13.58 -0.57 -6.10
C ARG A 181 12.07 -0.83 -5.94
N ALA A 182 11.45 -1.59 -6.83
CA ALA A 182 10.02 -1.90 -6.86
C ALA A 182 9.83 -3.42 -6.78
N HIS A 183 9.94 -3.97 -5.57
CA HIS A 183 9.77 -5.40 -5.33
C HIS A 183 8.31 -5.80 -5.13
N ILE A 184 7.45 -4.84 -4.78
CA ILE A 184 5.99 -5.00 -4.72
C ILE A 184 5.34 -4.00 -5.65
N VAL A 185 4.29 -4.45 -6.33
CA VAL A 185 3.48 -3.63 -7.25
C VAL A 185 2.01 -3.92 -6.99
N HIS A 186 1.21 -2.87 -6.83
CA HIS A 186 -0.23 -2.97 -6.83
C HIS A 186 -0.76 -2.87 -8.26
N LEU A 187 -1.20 -4.01 -8.78
CA LEU A 187 -2.00 -4.05 -10.01
C LEU A 187 -3.44 -3.74 -9.63
N LYS A 188 -3.89 -2.55 -9.98
CA LYS A 188 -5.20 -2.04 -9.61
C LYS A 188 -5.84 -1.37 -10.81
N ASP A 189 -7.08 -1.71 -11.11
CA ASP A 189 -7.80 -1.19 -12.26
C ASP A 189 -9.00 -0.35 -11.84
N PHE A 190 -9.46 0.53 -12.72
CA PHE A 190 -10.53 1.47 -12.42
C PHE A 190 -11.33 1.82 -13.68
N ALA A 191 -12.53 2.37 -13.47
CA ALA A 191 -13.36 3.01 -14.48
C ALA A 191 -13.75 4.43 -14.00
N GLY A 192 -14.30 5.22 -14.90
CA GLY A 192 -14.63 6.61 -14.60
C GLY A 192 -13.46 7.58 -14.77
N GLU A 193 -13.62 8.79 -14.27
CA GLU A 193 -12.62 9.86 -14.35
C GLU A 193 -12.17 10.23 -12.91
N LYS A 194 -10.99 10.86 -12.82
CA LYS A 194 -10.50 11.41 -11.55
C LYS A 194 -11.54 12.38 -10.97
N SER A 195 -11.88 12.19 -9.69
CA SER A 195 -12.80 13.06 -8.96
C SER A 195 -12.25 13.44 -7.60
N GLU A 196 -12.80 14.49 -7.00
CA GLU A 196 -12.43 14.93 -5.65
C GLU A 196 -12.88 13.93 -4.56
N HIS A 197 -13.81 12.99 -4.90
CA HIS A 197 -14.44 12.06 -3.96
C HIS A 197 -13.92 10.62 -4.07
N MET A 198 -12.94 10.36 -4.93
CA MET A 198 -12.42 9.01 -5.18
C MET A 198 -11.80 8.34 -3.93
N TYR A 199 -11.40 9.14 -2.93
CA TYR A 199 -10.84 8.61 -1.68
C TYR A 199 -11.89 8.01 -0.75
N ALA A 200 -13.19 8.28 -0.94
CA ALA A 200 -14.26 7.57 -0.23
C ALA A 200 -14.20 6.06 -0.47
N LEU A 201 -13.69 5.62 -1.65
CA LEU A 201 -13.50 4.21 -1.98
C LEU A 201 -12.44 3.51 -1.13
N ILE A 202 -11.56 4.28 -0.48
CA ILE A 202 -10.54 3.75 0.44
C ILE A 202 -10.85 4.09 1.90
N GLY A 203 -12.15 4.32 2.22
CA GLY A 203 -12.64 4.50 3.60
C GLY A 203 -12.35 5.87 4.21
N ILE A 204 -12.03 6.87 3.39
CA ILE A 204 -11.92 8.26 3.84
C ILE A 204 -13.27 8.90 3.55
N ASP A 205 -13.98 9.27 4.63
CA ASP A 205 -15.29 9.90 4.55
C ASP A 205 -15.22 11.20 3.77
N ASP A 206 -15.99 11.25 2.69
CA ASP A 206 -16.27 12.46 1.96
C ASP A 206 -17.81 12.60 1.92
N ASP A 207 -18.33 13.61 2.63
CA ASP A 207 -19.77 13.87 2.76
C ASP A 207 -20.44 14.34 1.45
N LYS A 208 -19.68 14.46 0.36
CA LYS A 208 -20.18 14.93 -0.92
C LYS A 208 -20.57 13.75 -1.82
N LYS A 209 -21.77 13.83 -2.40
CA LYS A 209 -22.25 12.82 -3.38
C LYS A 209 -21.71 13.16 -4.78
N GLU A 210 -21.07 12.19 -5.43
CA GLU A 210 -20.72 12.27 -6.85
C GLU A 210 -21.98 12.29 -7.75
N GLU A 211 -21.88 13.02 -8.87
CA GLU A 211 -22.84 12.87 -9.96
C GLU A 211 -22.65 11.51 -10.64
N GLU A 212 -23.73 10.78 -10.88
CA GLU A 212 -23.71 9.38 -11.34
C GLU A 212 -23.02 9.14 -12.69
N SER A 213 -22.79 10.17 -13.51
CA SER A 213 -22.39 10.00 -14.92
C SER A 213 -20.91 9.74 -15.17
N ASN A 214 -20.01 10.00 -14.20
CA ASN A 214 -18.55 9.79 -14.34
C ASN A 214 -17.90 9.24 -13.08
N LYS A 215 -18.63 8.47 -12.30
CA LYS A 215 -18.20 7.96 -11.01
C LYS A 215 -16.92 7.16 -11.12
N PHE A 216 -15.89 7.59 -10.40
CA PHE A 216 -14.67 6.80 -10.23
C PHE A 216 -14.99 5.53 -9.44
N GLU A 217 -14.63 4.37 -9.96
CA GLU A 217 -14.80 3.09 -9.26
C GLU A 217 -13.68 2.12 -9.58
N PHE A 218 -13.29 1.31 -8.59
CA PHE A 218 -12.33 0.23 -8.83
C PHE A 218 -12.96 -0.90 -9.61
N ARG A 219 -12.16 -1.52 -10.46
CA ARG A 219 -12.54 -2.68 -11.27
C ARG A 219 -11.56 -3.84 -11.03
N PRO A 220 -12.00 -5.08 -11.21
CA PRO A 220 -11.07 -6.19 -11.31
C PRO A 220 -10.05 -5.91 -12.41
N VAL A 221 -8.79 -6.35 -12.19
CA VAL A 221 -7.70 -6.16 -13.16
C VAL A 221 -8.10 -6.72 -14.53
N GLY A 222 -7.95 -5.89 -15.56
CA GLY A 222 -8.33 -6.19 -16.95
C GLY A 222 -9.80 -5.88 -17.29
N TYR A 223 -10.57 -5.31 -16.37
CA TYR A 223 -11.97 -4.91 -16.61
C TYR A 223 -12.20 -3.40 -16.49
N GLY A 224 -11.15 -2.63 -16.37
CA GLY A 224 -11.18 -1.16 -16.28
C GLY A 224 -10.53 -0.48 -17.46
N LYS A 225 -9.90 0.68 -17.19
CA LYS A 225 -9.26 1.55 -18.20
C LYS A 225 -7.76 1.26 -18.37
N GLN A 226 -7.15 0.52 -17.45
CA GLN A 226 -5.73 0.22 -17.50
C GLN A 226 -5.43 -0.81 -18.60
N ASP A 227 -4.41 -0.55 -19.41
CA ASP A 227 -3.94 -1.48 -20.43
C ASP A 227 -2.96 -2.47 -19.79
N PHE A 228 -3.51 -3.58 -19.33
CA PHE A 228 -2.72 -4.71 -18.84
C PHE A 228 -2.49 -5.70 -19.98
N PRO A 229 -1.23 -6.21 -20.16
CA PRO A 229 -0.90 -7.17 -21.21
C PRO A 229 -1.56 -8.53 -21.03
#